data_1c42763750a453bf8d099ad72cc7385e
#
_entry.id   1c42763750a453bf8d099ad72cc7385e
#
_cell.length_a   1.000
_cell.length_b   1.000
_cell.length_c   1.000
_cell.angle_alpha   90.00
_cell.angle_beta   90.00
_cell.angle_gamma   90.00
#
_symmetry.space_group_name_H-M   'P 1'
#
loop_
_entity.id
_entity.type
_entity.pdbx_description
1 polymer ?
#
loop_
_entity_poly.entity_id
_entity_poly.type
_entity_poly.pdbx_seq_one_letter_code
_entity_poly.pdbx_strand_id
1 'polypeptide(L)'
;MSKVTIKNLRFSKPEHEWQVKVDRSSVLGNPFYMADESQRDKVCDKYEAYFKENIQNTESAFYKEIERLYKIFKKHGKLELFCWCAPKRCHAETIKNYLEAKLPIYDLEELWGEVQDMIEERRAIEGSYFY
;
A
#
# COMPACT_ATOMS: atom_id res chain seq x y z
N MET A 1 -12.62 9.06 -0.26
CA MET A 1 -11.17 9.27 -0.34
C MET A 1 -10.43 8.01 0.09
N SER A 2 -9.48 7.56 -0.70
CA SER A 2 -8.74 6.33 -0.40
C SER A 2 -7.74 6.56 0.73
N LYS A 3 -7.67 5.63 1.68
CA LYS A 3 -6.86 5.81 2.87
C LYS A 3 -6.37 4.47 3.41
N VAL A 4 -5.11 4.45 3.82
CA VAL A 4 -4.52 3.33 4.58
C VAL A 4 -4.49 3.72 6.05
N THR A 5 -4.99 2.84 6.89
CA THR A 5 -5.02 3.05 8.35
C THR A 5 -4.23 1.94 9.03
N ILE A 6 -3.55 2.28 10.11
CA ILE A 6 -2.79 1.29 10.90
C ILE A 6 -3.59 0.98 12.17
N LYS A 7 -3.84 -0.30 12.42
CA LYS A 7 -4.60 -0.81 13.56
C LYS A 7 -3.71 -1.67 14.46
N ASN A 8 -4.09 -1.79 15.72
CA ASN A 8 -3.36 -2.63 16.67
C ASN A 8 -4.10 -3.95 16.88
N LEU A 9 -3.40 -5.06 16.64
CA LEU A 9 -3.94 -6.41 16.82
C LEU A 9 -4.39 -6.71 18.26
N ARG A 10 -3.90 -5.95 19.22
CA ARG A 10 -4.32 -6.08 20.61
C ARG A 10 -5.81 -5.76 20.81
N PHE A 11 -6.34 -4.83 19.99
CA PHE A 11 -7.70 -4.32 20.16
C PHE A 11 -8.69 -4.84 19.13
N SER A 12 -8.22 -5.33 18.00
CA SER A 12 -9.10 -5.85 16.95
C SER A 12 -8.34 -6.83 16.04
N LYS A 13 -9.10 -7.61 15.28
CA LYS A 13 -8.57 -8.62 14.36
C LYS A 13 -9.04 -8.32 12.94
N PRO A 14 -8.26 -8.69 11.92
CA PRO A 14 -8.74 -8.65 10.54
C PRO A 14 -9.96 -9.55 10.35
N GLU A 15 -11.02 -9.00 9.77
CA GLU A 15 -12.26 -9.73 9.49
C GLU A 15 -12.70 -9.57 8.03
N HIS A 16 -12.14 -8.60 7.33
CA HIS A 16 -12.49 -8.29 5.95
C HIS A 16 -11.28 -8.35 5.04
N GLU A 17 -11.52 -8.45 3.73
CA GLU A 17 -10.45 -8.49 2.74
C GLU A 17 -9.51 -7.29 2.83
N TRP A 18 -10.03 -6.09 3.14
CA TRP A 18 -9.22 -4.88 3.25
C TRP A 18 -8.52 -4.73 4.60
N GLN A 19 -8.59 -5.74 5.46
CA GLN A 19 -7.92 -5.78 6.75
C GLN A 19 -6.84 -6.83 6.70
N VAL A 20 -5.58 -6.44 6.82
CA VAL A 20 -4.45 -7.32 6.56
C VAL A 20 -3.42 -7.24 7.69
N LYS A 21 -2.93 -8.38 8.14
CA LYS A 21 -1.82 -8.42 9.09
C LYS A 21 -0.52 -8.12 8.38
N VAL A 22 0.28 -7.22 8.96
CA VAL A 22 1.64 -6.95 8.50
C VAL A 22 2.66 -7.12 9.63
N ASP A 23 2.29 -7.89 10.64
CA ASP A 23 3.18 -8.22 11.75
C ASP A 23 4.20 -9.30 11.32
N ARG A 24 4.96 -9.83 12.28
CA ARG A 24 6.01 -10.80 11.97
C ARG A 24 5.50 -12.13 11.41
N SER A 25 4.20 -12.38 11.46
CA SER A 25 3.61 -13.56 10.81
C SER A 25 3.46 -13.37 9.30
N SER A 26 3.62 -12.15 8.81
CA SER A 26 3.53 -11.78 7.40
C SER A 26 4.92 -11.65 6.80
N VAL A 27 5.03 -11.88 5.48
CA VAL A 27 6.26 -11.61 4.74
C VAL A 27 6.65 -10.13 4.82
N LEU A 28 5.69 -9.25 5.12
CA LEU A 28 5.93 -7.82 5.28
C LEU A 28 6.32 -7.43 6.71
N GLY A 29 6.39 -8.39 7.63
CA GLY A 29 6.79 -8.13 9.00
C GLY A 29 8.21 -7.61 9.11
N ASN A 30 8.45 -6.82 10.16
CA ASN A 30 9.77 -6.24 10.41
C ASN A 30 10.75 -7.33 10.89
N PRO A 31 11.82 -7.64 10.12
CA PRO A 31 12.76 -8.68 10.53
C PRO A 31 13.77 -8.20 11.58
N PHE A 32 13.78 -6.91 11.89
CA PHE A 32 14.76 -6.35 12.81
C PHE A 32 14.26 -6.39 14.24
N TYR A 33 15.14 -6.80 15.15
CA TYR A 33 14.82 -6.91 16.56
C TYR A 33 14.92 -5.55 17.24
N MET A 34 13.96 -5.25 18.10
CA MET A 34 13.96 -4.05 18.93
C MET A 34 14.13 -4.45 20.39
N ALA A 35 15.29 -4.13 20.97
CA ALA A 35 15.59 -4.51 22.35
C ALA A 35 14.76 -3.71 23.36
N ASP A 36 14.51 -2.43 23.07
CA ASP A 36 13.68 -1.55 23.90
C ASP A 36 13.12 -0.39 23.07
N GLU A 37 12.26 0.41 23.69
CA GLU A 37 11.58 1.52 23.01
C GLU A 37 12.53 2.59 22.48
N SER A 38 13.72 2.75 23.08
CA SER A 38 14.69 3.74 22.59
C SER A 38 15.21 3.42 21.20
N GLN A 39 15.07 2.19 20.75
CA GLN A 39 15.52 1.74 19.44
C GLN A 39 14.42 1.76 18.37
N ARG A 40 13.22 2.19 18.71
CA ARG A 40 12.08 2.16 17.80
C ARG A 40 12.35 2.88 16.50
N ASP A 41 12.81 4.12 16.55
CA ASP A 41 13.08 4.90 15.34
C ASP A 41 14.18 4.26 14.48
N LYS A 42 15.23 3.78 15.13
CA LYS A 42 16.33 3.11 14.42
C LYS A 42 15.86 1.85 13.70
N VAL A 43 15.03 1.05 14.37
CA VAL A 43 14.49 -0.20 13.80
C VAL A 43 13.54 0.12 12.64
N CYS A 44 12.73 1.16 12.79
CA CYS A 44 11.84 1.59 11.71
C CYS A 44 12.63 2.14 10.51
N ASP A 45 13.73 2.86 10.76
CA ASP A 45 14.60 3.35 9.69
C ASP A 45 15.27 2.19 8.95
N LYS A 46 15.70 1.15 9.67
CA LYS A 46 16.24 -0.06 9.05
C LYS A 46 15.21 -0.76 8.18
N TYR A 47 13.97 -0.83 8.64
CA TYR A 47 12.88 -1.42 7.87
C TYR A 47 12.64 -0.63 6.59
N GLU A 48 12.69 0.69 6.66
CA GLU A 48 12.52 1.54 5.48
C GLU A 48 13.56 1.23 4.41
N ALA A 49 14.82 1.07 4.79
CA ALA A 49 15.87 0.68 3.86
C ALA A 49 15.65 -0.74 3.31
N TYR A 50 15.28 -1.66 4.17
CA TYR A 50 14.94 -3.04 3.83
C TYR A 50 13.77 -3.08 2.83
N PHE A 51 12.76 -2.27 3.06
CA PHE A 51 11.61 -2.14 2.16
C PHE A 51 12.03 -1.67 0.77
N LYS A 52 12.82 -0.60 0.71
CA LYS A 52 13.28 -0.03 -0.57
C LYS A 52 14.07 -1.04 -1.38
N GLU A 53 14.89 -1.85 -0.72
CA GLU A 53 15.66 -2.89 -1.39
C GLU A 53 14.77 -4.00 -1.92
N ASN A 54 13.85 -4.49 -1.09
CA ASN A 54 12.99 -5.62 -1.46
C ASN A 54 11.95 -5.25 -2.51
N ILE A 55 11.48 -4.01 -2.53
CA ILE A 55 10.47 -3.57 -3.49
C ILE A 55 11.03 -3.53 -4.92
N GLN A 56 12.33 -3.48 -5.07
CA GLN A 56 12.98 -3.48 -6.38
C GLN A 56 13.07 -4.87 -7.01
N ASN A 57 12.91 -5.91 -6.19
CA ASN A 57 12.94 -7.29 -6.67
C ASN A 57 11.52 -7.78 -6.95
N THR A 58 11.08 -7.65 -8.19
CA THR A 58 9.71 -7.97 -8.61
C THR A 58 9.38 -9.46 -8.53
N GLU A 59 10.38 -10.32 -8.37
CA GLU A 59 10.19 -11.76 -8.20
C GLU A 59 10.07 -12.17 -6.74
N SER A 60 10.32 -11.24 -5.81
CA SER A 60 10.29 -11.56 -4.37
C SER A 60 8.87 -11.74 -3.87
N ALA A 61 8.74 -12.57 -2.83
CA ALA A 61 7.46 -12.71 -2.12
C ALA A 61 7.03 -11.39 -1.49
N PHE A 62 8.00 -10.57 -1.07
CA PHE A 62 7.76 -9.25 -0.50
C PHE A 62 7.05 -8.35 -1.52
N TYR A 63 7.61 -8.22 -2.72
CA TYR A 63 7.02 -7.42 -3.78
C TYR A 63 5.61 -7.91 -4.15
N LYS A 64 5.46 -9.21 -4.29
CA LYS A 64 4.15 -9.81 -4.65
C LYS A 64 3.09 -9.52 -3.60
N GLU A 65 3.47 -9.52 -2.33
CA GLU A 65 2.53 -9.20 -1.26
C GLU A 65 2.16 -7.71 -1.28
N ILE A 66 3.11 -6.82 -1.52
CA ILE A 66 2.83 -5.38 -1.67
C ILE A 66 1.87 -5.15 -2.84
N GLU A 67 2.07 -5.83 -3.96
CA GLU A 67 1.17 -5.72 -5.11
C GLU A 67 -0.23 -6.24 -4.78
N ARG A 68 -0.32 -7.32 -4.00
CA ARG A 68 -1.62 -7.83 -3.54
C ARG A 68 -2.35 -6.79 -2.69
N LEU A 69 -1.64 -6.18 -1.76
CA LEU A 69 -2.22 -5.14 -0.90
C LEU A 69 -2.64 -3.92 -1.72
N TYR A 70 -1.87 -3.54 -2.71
CA TYR A 70 -2.20 -2.42 -3.58
C TYR A 70 -3.51 -2.67 -4.34
N LYS A 71 -3.67 -3.88 -4.88
CA LYS A 71 -4.90 -4.26 -5.59
C LYS A 71 -6.12 -4.22 -4.66
N ILE A 72 -5.97 -4.69 -3.43
CA ILE A 72 -7.04 -4.64 -2.43
C ILE A 72 -7.39 -3.19 -2.11
N PHE A 73 -6.37 -2.35 -1.92
CA PHE A 73 -6.54 -0.93 -1.63
C PHE A 73 -7.32 -0.23 -2.75
N LYS A 74 -6.95 -0.48 -3.99
CA LYS A 74 -7.64 0.08 -5.15
C LYS A 74 -9.10 -0.38 -5.22
N LYS A 75 -9.31 -1.67 -5.01
CA LYS A 75 -10.64 -2.28 -5.11
C LYS A 75 -11.62 -1.70 -4.09
N HIS A 76 -11.17 -1.51 -2.87
CA HIS A 76 -12.05 -1.09 -1.76
C HIS A 76 -11.97 0.40 -1.42
N GLY A 77 -10.95 1.10 -1.90
CA GLY A 77 -10.72 2.50 -1.54
C GLY A 77 -10.23 2.68 -0.11
N LYS A 78 -9.92 1.59 0.57
CA LYS A 78 -9.43 1.59 1.94
C LYS A 78 -8.61 0.34 2.19
N LEU A 79 -7.69 0.45 3.17
CA LEU A 79 -6.88 -0.68 3.61
C LEU A 79 -6.50 -0.45 5.07
N GLU A 80 -6.62 -1.47 5.89
CA GLU A 80 -6.22 -1.43 7.28
C GLU A 80 -5.09 -2.41 7.52
N LEU A 81 -3.95 -1.90 7.96
CA LEU A 81 -2.76 -2.70 8.25
C LEU A 81 -2.69 -2.97 9.74
N PHE A 82 -2.65 -4.24 10.11
CA PHE A 82 -2.66 -4.66 11.51
C PHE A 82 -1.27 -5.05 11.99
N CYS A 83 -0.80 -4.39 13.04
CA CYS A 83 0.46 -4.67 13.72
C CYS A 83 0.26 -4.60 15.23
N TRP A 84 1.35 -4.70 16.00
CA TRP A 84 1.27 -4.65 17.45
C TRP A 84 1.71 -3.32 18.06
N CYS A 85 2.09 -2.35 17.22
CA CYS A 85 2.74 -1.10 17.69
C CYS A 85 1.83 0.11 17.72
N ALA A 86 0.81 0.18 16.88
CA ALA A 86 -0.03 1.38 16.75
C ALA A 86 -0.58 1.80 18.12
N PRO A 87 -0.64 3.09 18.46
CA PRO A 87 -0.34 4.25 17.60
C PRO A 87 1.15 4.63 17.52
N LYS A 88 2.03 3.87 18.12
CA LYS A 88 3.47 4.15 18.08
C LYS A 88 4.00 3.89 16.67
N ARG A 89 5.08 4.59 16.30
CA ARG A 89 5.73 4.41 15.02
C ARG A 89 6.11 2.94 14.83
N CYS A 90 5.80 2.39 13.65
CA CYS A 90 6.16 1.03 13.30
C CYS A 90 6.39 0.89 11.81
N HIS A 91 6.87 -0.29 11.39
CA HIS A 91 7.15 -0.58 9.98
C HIS A 91 5.91 -0.44 9.07
N ALA A 92 4.72 -0.60 9.62
CA ALA A 92 3.49 -0.44 8.83
C ALA A 92 3.35 0.95 8.23
N GLU A 93 3.96 1.97 8.84
CA GLU A 93 3.94 3.32 8.29
C GLU A 93 4.70 3.41 6.96
N THR A 94 5.78 2.67 6.81
CA THR A 94 6.51 2.61 5.53
C THR A 94 5.63 2.02 4.44
N ILE A 95 4.89 0.95 4.75
CA ILE A 95 3.96 0.32 3.81
C ILE A 95 2.85 1.30 3.45
N LYS A 96 2.25 1.92 4.45
CA LYS A 96 1.19 2.92 4.26
C LYS A 96 1.63 4.04 3.34
N ASN A 97 2.78 4.64 3.64
CA ASN A 97 3.29 5.78 2.87
C ASN A 97 3.55 5.40 1.42
N TYR A 98 4.11 4.22 1.18
CA TYR A 98 4.34 3.71 -0.17
C TYR A 98 3.04 3.55 -0.95
N LEU A 99 2.05 2.90 -0.34
CA LEU A 99 0.78 2.63 -1.01
C LEU A 99 -0.01 3.90 -1.28
N GLU A 100 -0.03 4.83 -0.33
CA GLU A 100 -0.72 6.10 -0.50
C GLU A 100 -0.06 6.99 -1.53
N ALA A 101 1.28 6.98 -1.59
CA ALA A 101 2.01 7.74 -2.60
C ALA A 101 1.78 7.20 -4.01
N LYS A 102 1.58 5.90 -4.14
CA LYS A 102 1.35 5.25 -5.42
C LYS A 102 -0.06 5.52 -5.96
N LEU A 103 -1.04 5.62 -5.08
CA LEU A 103 -2.45 5.74 -5.45
C LEU A 103 -2.79 7.02 -6.23
N PRO A 104 -2.30 8.22 -5.85
CA PRO A 104 -2.61 9.43 -6.62
C PRO A 104 -2.20 9.35 -8.09
N ILE A 105 -1.07 8.74 -8.38
CA ILE A 105 -0.61 8.54 -9.76
C ILE A 105 -1.56 7.60 -10.49
N TYR A 106 -1.97 6.55 -9.81
CA TYR A 106 -2.92 5.59 -10.36
C TYR A 106 -4.28 6.22 -10.63
N ASP A 107 -4.77 7.04 -9.71
CA ASP A 107 -6.03 7.74 -9.89
C ASP A 107 -5.99 8.67 -11.11
N LEU A 108 -4.85 9.33 -11.33
CA LEU A 108 -4.66 10.18 -12.51
C LEU A 108 -4.70 9.36 -13.80
N GLU A 109 -4.13 8.16 -13.80
CA GLU A 109 -4.18 7.26 -14.94
C GLU A 109 -5.60 6.80 -15.24
N GLU A 110 -6.37 6.47 -14.21
CA GLU A 110 -7.77 6.10 -14.37
C GLU A 110 -8.59 7.25 -14.93
N LEU A 111 -8.40 8.45 -14.38
CA LEU A 111 -9.09 9.63 -14.85
C LEU A 111 -8.74 9.93 -16.30
N TRP A 112 -7.47 9.77 -16.67
CA TRP A 112 -7.02 9.94 -18.05
C TRP A 112 -7.67 8.91 -18.96
N GLY A 113 -7.80 7.67 -18.53
CA GLY A 113 -8.50 6.62 -19.27
C GLY A 113 -9.95 6.97 -19.54
N GLU A 114 -10.65 7.49 -18.54
CA GLU A 114 -12.03 7.96 -18.70
C GLU A 114 -12.14 9.08 -19.72
N VAL A 115 -11.22 10.03 -19.69
CA VAL A 115 -11.16 11.13 -20.66
C VAL A 115 -10.91 10.58 -22.06
N GLN A 116 -10.02 9.61 -22.20
CA GLN A 116 -9.75 8.98 -23.49
C GLN A 116 -10.99 8.28 -24.05
N ASP A 117 -11.71 7.56 -23.20
CA ASP A 117 -12.94 6.88 -23.61
C ASP A 117 -13.99 7.88 -24.09
N MET A 118 -14.13 9.01 -23.41
CA MET A 118 -15.04 10.08 -23.83
C MET A 118 -14.65 10.65 -25.19
N ILE A 119 -13.37 10.84 -25.42
CA ILE A 119 -12.85 11.33 -26.70
C ILE A 119 -13.14 10.32 -27.81
N GLU A 120 -12.95 9.04 -27.55
CA GLU A 120 -13.18 8.00 -28.54
C GLU A 120 -14.66 7.89 -28.91
N GLU A 121 -15.56 8.01 -27.94
CA GLU A 121 -17.00 8.02 -28.21
C GLU A 121 -17.36 9.20 -29.11
N ARG A 122 -16.80 10.36 -28.85
CA ARG A 122 -17.02 11.55 -29.66
C ARG A 122 -16.52 11.34 -31.08
N ARG A 123 -15.35 10.74 -31.24
CA ARG A 123 -14.81 10.44 -32.56
C ARG A 123 -15.69 9.48 -33.34
N ALA A 124 -16.21 8.47 -32.66
CA ALA A 124 -17.12 7.51 -33.29
C ALA A 124 -18.36 8.21 -33.83
N ILE A 125 -18.86 9.21 -33.10
CA ILE A 125 -20.02 10.01 -33.52
C ILE A 125 -19.65 10.94 -34.65
N GLU A 126 -18.52 11.63 -34.57
CA GLU A 126 -18.08 12.66 -35.51
C GLU A 126 -17.31 12.08 -36.71
N GLY A 127 -16.85 10.85 -36.62
CA GLY A 127 -16.05 10.23 -37.67
C GLY A 127 -14.65 10.80 -37.81
N SER A 128 -14.12 11.43 -36.76
CA SER A 128 -12.80 12.05 -36.78
C SER A 128 -11.94 11.56 -35.64
N TYR A 129 -10.61 11.77 -35.78
CA TYR A 129 -9.63 11.40 -34.78
C TYR A 129 -8.73 12.57 -34.43
N PHE A 130 -8.40 12.68 -33.14
CA PHE A 130 -7.52 13.73 -32.66
C PHE A 130 -6.05 13.35 -32.71
N TYR A 131 -5.74 12.10 -32.77
CA TYR A 131 -4.40 11.57 -32.83
C TYR A 131 -4.34 10.22 -33.49
#